data_da751a927bad8ac9d924eb38a8ad42d9
#
_entry.id   da751a927bad8ac9d924eb38a8ad42d9
#
_cell.length_a   1.000
_cell.length_b   1.000
_cell.length_c   1.000
_cell.angle_alpha   90.00
_cell.angle_beta   90.00
_cell.angle_gamma   90.00
#
_symmetry.space_group_name_H-M   'P 1'
#
loop_
_entity.id
_entity.type
_entity.pdbx_description
1 polymer ?
#
loop_
_entity_poly.entity_id
_entity_poly.type
_entity_poly.pdbx_seq_one_letter_code
_entity_poly.pdbx_strand_id
1 'polypeptide(L)'
;WVGEQYLLDNVTLLLLIAIMYVNLMRTVVDVFINAYGLFQDVWATLTEAGLNVGMSVLLGYYYGLHGILSGVLLSLILIIFIWKPYFLFRDGIKMSITKYLGVYCRCLFTGVVSWVCVDWARPYIEVEKWLDWGVAAVVTAGMFFVFELLLLCCFDKSMRRFLQRFLKMF
;
A
#
# COMPACT_ATOMS: atom_id res chain seq x y z
N TRP A 1 12.75 -9.85 23.32
CA TRP A 1 11.83 -10.36 24.32
C TRP A 1 11.41 -11.80 24.03
N VAL A 2 11.12 -12.10 22.78
CA VAL A 2 10.64 -13.42 22.37
C VAL A 2 11.79 -14.35 21.93
N GLY A 3 13.01 -13.84 21.75
CA GLY A 3 14.18 -14.58 21.27
C GLY A 3 14.32 -14.56 19.75
N GLU A 4 15.54 -14.64 19.27
CA GLU A 4 15.88 -14.55 17.83
C GLU A 4 15.21 -15.64 16.98
N GLN A 5 14.94 -16.79 17.56
CA GLN A 5 14.30 -17.93 16.88
C GLN A 5 12.83 -17.66 16.46
N TYR A 6 12.20 -16.61 17.00
CA TYR A 6 10.83 -16.22 16.66
C TYR A 6 10.76 -15.01 15.71
N LEU A 7 11.90 -14.47 15.32
CA LEU A 7 11.93 -13.39 14.33
C LEU A 7 11.54 -13.94 12.97
N LEU A 8 10.62 -13.24 12.32
CA LEU A 8 10.25 -13.54 10.94
C LEU A 8 11.44 -13.24 10.02
N ASP A 9 11.64 -14.11 9.05
CA ASP A 9 12.59 -13.85 7.97
C ASP A 9 12.24 -12.56 7.22
N ASN A 10 13.26 -11.84 6.77
CA ASN A 10 13.11 -10.57 6.09
C ASN A 10 12.20 -10.64 4.87
N VAL A 11 12.21 -11.76 4.14
CA VAL A 11 11.35 -11.98 2.97
C VAL A 11 9.88 -12.08 3.41
N THR A 12 9.60 -12.85 4.45
CA THR A 12 8.26 -13.00 5.04
C THR A 12 7.73 -11.65 5.52
N LEU A 13 8.56 -10.88 6.21
CA LEU A 13 8.19 -9.54 6.70
C LEU A 13 7.85 -8.61 5.53
N LEU A 14 8.67 -8.59 4.50
CA LEU A 14 8.46 -7.76 3.31
C LEU A 14 7.17 -8.15 2.57
N LEU A 15 6.87 -9.43 2.45
CA LEU A 15 5.62 -9.92 1.85
C LEU A 15 4.41 -9.48 2.67
N LEU A 16 4.46 -9.57 3.99
CA LEU A 16 3.38 -9.12 4.88
C LEU A 16 3.14 -7.60 4.76
N ILE A 17 4.20 -6.81 4.73
CA ILE A 17 4.11 -5.36 4.52
C ILE A 17 3.50 -5.04 3.15
N ALA A 18 3.92 -5.74 2.09
CA ALA A 18 3.36 -5.58 0.76
C ALA A 18 1.86 -5.92 0.71
N ILE A 19 1.45 -7.04 1.34
CA ILE A 19 0.03 -7.44 1.45
C ILE A 19 -0.77 -6.36 2.19
N MET A 20 -0.24 -5.85 3.31
CA MET A 20 -0.88 -4.78 4.08
C MET A 20 -1.04 -3.50 3.24
N TYR A 21 0.00 -3.10 2.52
CA TYR A 21 -0.03 -1.94 1.63
C TYR A 21 -1.11 -2.07 0.55
N VAL A 22 -1.17 -3.22 -0.13
CA VAL A 22 -2.18 -3.49 -1.17
C VAL A 22 -3.59 -3.44 -0.60
N ASN A 23 -3.82 -3.98 0.61
CA ASN A 23 -5.12 -3.91 1.28
C ASN A 23 -5.53 -2.47 1.65
N LEU A 24 -4.59 -1.63 2.07
CA LEU A 24 -4.87 -0.21 2.31
C LEU A 24 -5.30 0.51 1.02
N MET A 25 -4.63 0.23 -0.10
CA MET A 25 -5.02 0.78 -1.41
C MET A 25 -6.42 0.31 -1.84
N ARG A 26 -6.77 -0.96 -1.57
CA ARG A 26 -8.10 -1.52 -1.80
C ARG A 26 -9.20 -0.68 -1.17
N THR A 27 -9.02 -0.31 0.11
CA THR A 27 -10.04 0.40 0.89
C THR A 27 -10.50 1.68 0.18
N VAL A 28 -9.57 2.44 -0.40
CA VAL A 28 -9.90 3.67 -1.13
C VAL A 28 -10.77 3.37 -2.35
N VAL A 29 -10.42 2.37 -3.14
CA VAL A 29 -11.17 1.99 -4.35
C VAL A 29 -12.57 1.49 -3.99
N ASP A 30 -12.69 0.66 -2.94
CA ASP A 30 -13.96 0.10 -2.46
C ASP A 30 -14.92 1.19 -1.98
N VAL A 31 -14.43 2.23 -1.30
CA VAL A 31 -15.25 3.39 -0.90
C VAL A 31 -15.88 4.05 -2.14
N PHE A 32 -15.12 4.25 -3.21
CA PHE A 32 -15.66 4.84 -4.44
C PHE A 32 -16.64 3.89 -5.14
N ILE A 33 -16.34 2.60 -5.24
CA ILE A 33 -17.24 1.59 -5.82
C ILE A 33 -18.59 1.61 -5.09
N ASN A 34 -18.56 1.62 -3.75
CA ASN A 34 -19.78 1.69 -2.93
C ASN A 34 -20.52 3.02 -3.10
N ALA A 35 -19.80 4.15 -3.17
CA ALA A 35 -20.40 5.46 -3.38
C ALA A 35 -21.10 5.59 -4.74
N TYR A 36 -20.62 4.91 -5.77
CA TYR A 36 -21.27 4.85 -7.09
C TYR A 36 -22.36 3.78 -7.18
N GLY A 37 -22.60 2.98 -6.12
CA GLY A 37 -23.61 1.94 -6.11
C GLY A 37 -23.32 0.76 -7.04
N LEU A 38 -22.04 0.49 -7.31
CA LEU A 38 -21.59 -0.55 -8.24
C LEU A 38 -21.56 -1.93 -7.55
N PHE A 39 -22.72 -2.45 -7.17
CA PHE A 39 -22.82 -3.73 -6.44
C PHE A 39 -22.43 -4.96 -7.26
N GLN A 40 -22.21 -4.84 -8.56
CA GLN A 40 -21.75 -5.95 -9.41
C GLN A 40 -20.31 -6.39 -9.09
N ASP A 41 -19.57 -5.64 -8.28
CA ASP A 41 -18.21 -5.98 -7.82
C ASP A 41 -18.13 -7.23 -6.91
N VAL A 42 -19.28 -7.77 -6.49
CA VAL A 42 -19.36 -9.04 -5.73
C VAL A 42 -18.63 -10.18 -6.46
N TRP A 43 -18.71 -10.24 -7.79
CA TRP A 43 -17.98 -11.23 -8.58
C TRP A 43 -16.47 -11.09 -8.49
N ALA A 44 -15.96 -9.87 -8.40
CA ALA A 44 -14.53 -9.64 -8.22
C ALA A 44 -14.03 -10.20 -6.88
N THR A 45 -14.80 -10.01 -5.81
CA THR A 45 -14.47 -10.54 -4.48
C THR A 45 -14.51 -12.09 -4.47
N LEU A 46 -15.47 -12.70 -5.15
CA LEU A 46 -15.55 -14.17 -5.26
C LEU A 46 -14.37 -14.73 -6.07
N THR A 47 -14.03 -14.08 -7.18
CA THR A 47 -12.89 -14.46 -8.02
C THR A 47 -11.57 -14.27 -7.26
N GLU A 48 -11.44 -13.19 -6.48
CA GLU A 48 -10.30 -12.94 -5.59
C GLU A 48 -10.11 -14.09 -4.59
N ALA A 49 -11.17 -14.50 -3.91
CA ALA A 49 -11.11 -15.61 -2.96
C ALA A 49 -10.67 -16.92 -3.64
N GLY A 50 -11.20 -17.23 -4.81
CA GLY A 50 -10.82 -18.41 -5.59
C GLY A 50 -9.36 -18.36 -6.04
N LEU A 51 -8.91 -17.22 -6.58
CA LEU A 51 -7.51 -17.02 -6.99
C LEU A 51 -6.56 -17.08 -5.80
N ASN A 52 -6.95 -16.49 -4.66
CA ASN A 52 -6.16 -16.49 -3.44
C ASN A 52 -5.90 -17.93 -2.97
N VAL A 53 -6.95 -18.73 -2.81
CA VAL A 53 -6.82 -20.14 -2.40
C VAL A 53 -6.00 -20.93 -3.44
N GLY A 54 -6.32 -20.81 -4.71
CA GLY A 54 -5.64 -21.54 -5.78
C GLY A 54 -4.14 -21.22 -5.85
N MET A 55 -3.78 -19.93 -5.87
CA MET A 55 -2.39 -19.51 -5.92
C MET A 55 -1.63 -19.82 -4.63
N SER A 56 -2.27 -19.64 -3.46
CA SER A 56 -1.64 -19.95 -2.18
C SER A 56 -1.34 -21.44 -2.03
N VAL A 57 -2.25 -22.31 -2.44
CA VAL A 57 -2.03 -23.77 -2.41
C VAL A 57 -0.93 -24.17 -3.39
N LEU A 58 -1.00 -23.67 -4.62
CA LEU A 58 -0.05 -24.02 -5.67
C LEU A 58 1.38 -23.54 -5.33
N LEU A 59 1.53 -22.26 -4.95
CA LEU A 59 2.84 -21.73 -4.58
C LEU A 59 3.31 -22.22 -3.21
N GLY A 60 2.38 -22.45 -2.28
CA GLY A 60 2.68 -23.01 -0.96
C GLY A 60 3.25 -24.41 -1.04
N TYR A 61 2.80 -25.22 -1.99
CA TYR A 61 3.35 -26.56 -2.21
C TYR A 61 4.83 -26.55 -2.59
N TYR A 62 5.27 -25.56 -3.40
CA TYR A 62 6.66 -25.46 -3.86
C TYR A 62 7.57 -24.65 -2.93
N TYR A 63 7.07 -23.61 -2.30
CA TYR A 63 7.86 -22.61 -1.57
C TYR A 63 7.46 -22.47 -0.09
N GLY A 64 6.57 -23.34 0.42
CA GLY A 64 6.12 -23.28 1.81
C GLY A 64 5.44 -21.95 2.16
N LEU A 65 5.78 -21.37 3.31
CA LEU A 65 5.18 -20.15 3.84
C LEU A 65 5.35 -18.93 2.88
N HIS A 66 6.54 -18.77 2.29
CA HIS A 66 6.79 -17.70 1.31
C HIS A 66 5.90 -17.85 0.09
N GLY A 67 5.67 -19.09 -0.35
CA GLY A 67 4.77 -19.39 -1.47
C GLY A 67 3.33 -19.03 -1.17
N ILE A 68 2.84 -19.36 0.02
CA ILE A 68 1.48 -18.98 0.45
C ILE A 68 1.31 -17.46 0.42
N LEU A 69 2.21 -16.72 1.05
CA LEU A 69 2.15 -15.25 1.10
C LEU A 69 2.29 -14.61 -0.28
N SER A 70 3.16 -15.17 -1.13
CA SER A 70 3.30 -14.71 -2.52
C SER A 70 2.03 -14.96 -3.33
N GLY A 71 1.35 -16.08 -3.10
CA GLY A 71 0.06 -16.40 -3.72
C GLY A 71 -1.03 -15.41 -3.34
N VAL A 72 -1.12 -15.09 -2.04
CA VAL A 72 -2.02 -14.04 -1.52
C VAL A 72 -1.72 -12.71 -2.19
N LEU A 73 -0.45 -12.27 -2.19
CA LEU A 73 -0.05 -10.99 -2.77
C LEU A 73 -0.37 -10.91 -4.27
N LEU A 74 -0.09 -11.97 -5.03
CA LEU A 74 -0.39 -12.05 -6.47
C LEU A 74 -1.89 -11.92 -6.75
N SER A 75 -2.73 -12.65 -6.01
CA SER A 75 -4.19 -12.57 -6.16
C SER A 75 -4.72 -11.17 -5.87
N LEU A 76 -4.21 -10.53 -4.81
CA LEU A 76 -4.57 -9.15 -4.44
C LEU A 76 -4.15 -8.15 -5.52
N ILE A 77 -2.93 -8.26 -6.06
CA ILE A 77 -2.45 -7.39 -7.13
C ILE A 77 -3.34 -7.49 -8.36
N LEU A 78 -3.67 -8.69 -8.81
CA LEU A 78 -4.51 -8.91 -10.00
C LEU A 78 -5.88 -8.25 -9.86
N ILE A 79 -6.52 -8.39 -8.71
CA ILE A 79 -7.87 -7.87 -8.50
C ILE A 79 -7.85 -6.38 -8.14
N ILE A 80 -6.99 -5.96 -7.21
CA ILE A 80 -7.01 -4.59 -6.67
C ILE A 80 -6.40 -3.59 -7.65
N PHE A 81 -5.31 -3.94 -8.34
CA PHE A 81 -4.65 -3.00 -9.26
C PHE A 81 -5.16 -3.06 -10.69
N ILE A 82 -5.70 -4.19 -11.13
CA ILE A 82 -6.14 -4.35 -12.52
C ILE A 82 -7.66 -4.29 -12.60
N TRP A 83 -8.36 -5.20 -11.91
CA TRP A 83 -9.80 -5.36 -12.08
C TRP A 83 -10.61 -4.22 -11.46
N LYS A 84 -10.44 -3.94 -10.17
CA LYS A 84 -11.25 -2.95 -9.46
C LYS A 84 -11.12 -1.52 -10.01
N PRO A 85 -9.92 -0.98 -10.27
CA PRO A 85 -9.80 0.33 -10.91
C PRO A 85 -10.38 0.35 -12.31
N TYR A 86 -10.16 -0.71 -13.11
CA TYR A 86 -10.75 -0.81 -14.45
C TYR A 86 -12.28 -0.72 -14.39
N PHE A 87 -12.89 -1.50 -13.50
CA PHE A 87 -14.33 -1.51 -13.30
C PHE A 87 -14.86 -0.15 -12.82
N LEU A 88 -14.22 0.45 -11.82
CA LEU A 88 -14.60 1.75 -11.28
C LEU A 88 -14.52 2.85 -12.34
N PHE A 89 -13.45 2.88 -13.15
CA PHE A 89 -13.26 3.93 -14.14
C PHE A 89 -14.14 3.74 -15.37
N ARG A 90 -14.46 2.49 -15.75
CA ARG A 90 -15.35 2.18 -16.86
C ARG A 90 -16.81 2.48 -16.54
N ASP A 91 -17.32 1.94 -15.45
CA ASP A 91 -18.75 1.92 -15.14
C ASP A 91 -19.19 3.02 -14.15
N GLY A 92 -18.26 3.48 -13.27
CA GLY A 92 -18.52 4.54 -12.29
C GLY A 92 -18.14 5.92 -12.81
N ILE A 93 -16.86 6.22 -12.83
CA ILE A 93 -16.33 7.58 -13.09
C ILE A 93 -16.41 7.95 -14.58
N LYS A 94 -16.44 6.97 -15.48
CA LYS A 94 -16.43 7.13 -16.96
C LYS A 94 -15.25 8.00 -17.47
N MET A 95 -14.09 7.83 -16.85
CA MET A 95 -12.86 8.53 -17.23
C MET A 95 -11.77 7.53 -17.64
N SER A 96 -10.73 8.03 -18.32
CA SER A 96 -9.60 7.19 -18.73
C SER A 96 -8.80 6.72 -17.54
N ILE A 97 -8.57 5.40 -17.45
CA ILE A 97 -7.76 4.73 -16.41
C ILE A 97 -6.28 5.19 -16.43
N THR A 98 -5.80 5.70 -17.57
CA THR A 98 -4.42 6.17 -17.71
C THR A 98 -4.09 7.32 -16.76
N LYS A 99 -5.07 8.20 -16.46
CA LYS A 99 -4.90 9.27 -15.47
C LYS A 99 -4.71 8.72 -14.05
N TYR A 100 -5.46 7.70 -13.69
CA TYR A 100 -5.34 7.01 -12.40
C TYR A 100 -3.97 6.34 -12.27
N LEU A 101 -3.56 5.55 -13.27
CA LEU A 101 -2.25 4.91 -13.30
C LEU A 101 -1.11 5.91 -13.18
N GLY A 102 -1.20 7.07 -13.86
CA GLY A 102 -0.20 8.13 -13.76
C GLY A 102 -0.08 8.74 -12.37
N VAL A 103 -1.20 8.93 -11.66
CA VAL A 103 -1.18 9.38 -10.26
C VAL A 103 -0.60 8.30 -9.37
N TYR A 104 -1.04 7.06 -9.56
CA TYR A 104 -0.57 5.91 -8.79
C TYR A 104 0.93 5.68 -8.91
N CYS A 105 1.48 5.69 -10.14
CA CYS A 105 2.93 5.57 -10.36
C CYS A 105 3.72 6.71 -9.71
N ARG A 106 3.17 7.93 -9.70
CA ARG A 106 3.81 9.06 -8.98
C ARG A 106 3.82 8.85 -7.48
N CYS A 107 2.70 8.42 -6.90
CA CYS A 107 2.65 8.13 -5.46
C CYS A 107 3.61 6.99 -5.06
N LEU A 108 3.72 5.94 -5.88
CA LEU A 108 4.71 4.89 -5.66
C LEU A 108 6.14 5.43 -5.74
N PHE A 109 6.43 6.23 -6.74
CA PHE A 109 7.76 6.83 -6.92
C PHE A 109 8.14 7.72 -5.74
N THR A 110 7.23 8.61 -5.31
CA THR A 110 7.48 9.48 -4.15
C THR A 110 7.64 8.68 -2.86
N GLY A 111 6.84 7.62 -2.66
CA GLY A 111 6.96 6.71 -1.52
C GLY A 111 8.31 5.99 -1.47
N VAL A 112 8.80 5.49 -2.60
CA VAL A 112 10.13 4.86 -2.69
C VAL A 112 11.24 5.87 -2.38
N VAL A 113 11.17 7.08 -2.92
CA VAL A 113 12.14 8.14 -2.65
C VAL A 113 12.13 8.53 -1.17
N SER A 114 10.96 8.70 -0.58
CA SER A 114 10.81 8.99 0.86
C SER A 114 11.39 7.88 1.71
N TRP A 115 11.15 6.63 1.35
CA TRP A 115 11.72 5.48 2.05
C TRP A 115 13.25 5.47 2.00
N VAL A 116 13.85 5.68 0.84
CA VAL A 116 15.31 5.75 0.69
C VAL A 116 15.90 6.90 1.52
N CYS A 117 15.25 8.07 1.55
CA CYS A 117 15.70 9.21 2.36
C CYS A 117 15.66 8.91 3.87
N VAL A 118 14.61 8.23 4.32
CA VAL A 118 14.48 7.83 5.73
C VAL A 118 15.49 6.74 6.10
N ASP A 119 15.71 5.77 5.22
CA ASP A 119 16.69 4.71 5.45
C ASP A 119 18.11 5.26 5.52
N TRP A 120 18.42 6.27 4.73
CA TRP A 120 19.70 6.98 4.81
C TRP A 120 19.88 7.77 6.12
N ALA A 121 18.79 8.28 6.71
CA ALA A 121 18.81 8.99 7.99
C ALA A 121 18.82 8.04 9.22
N ARG A 122 18.44 6.78 9.05
CA ARG A 122 18.31 5.78 10.11
C ARG A 122 19.58 5.53 10.93
N PRO A 123 20.81 5.51 10.38
CA PRO A 123 22.03 5.29 11.14
C PRO A 123 22.31 6.34 12.22
N TYR A 124 21.68 7.51 12.13
CA TYR A 124 21.83 8.61 13.10
C TYR A 124 20.89 8.48 14.30
N ILE A 125 20.04 7.45 14.35
CA ILE A 125 19.08 7.21 15.43
C ILE A 125 19.60 6.05 16.26
N GLU A 126 20.25 6.34 17.39
CA GLU A 126 20.73 5.35 18.34
C GLU A 126 19.55 4.78 19.14
N VAL A 127 19.46 3.46 19.22
CA VAL A 127 18.39 2.74 19.91
C VAL A 127 19.00 1.75 20.89
N GLU A 128 19.05 2.13 22.17
CA GLU A 128 19.56 1.27 23.23
C GLU A 128 18.45 0.68 24.12
N LYS A 129 17.34 1.39 24.29
CA LYS A 129 16.26 1.04 25.20
C LYS A 129 14.91 0.95 24.48
N TRP A 130 13.96 0.29 25.12
CA TRP A 130 12.58 0.16 24.62
C TRP A 130 11.89 1.50 24.33
N LEU A 131 12.13 2.50 25.17
CA LEU A 131 11.62 3.86 24.96
C LEU A 131 12.24 4.49 23.72
N ASP A 132 13.54 4.31 23.52
CA ASP A 132 14.27 4.83 22.36
C ASP A 132 13.74 4.21 21.06
N TRP A 133 13.39 2.89 21.10
CA TRP A 133 12.74 2.23 19.98
C TRP A 133 11.38 2.88 19.64
N GLY A 134 10.55 3.15 20.65
CA GLY A 134 9.27 3.81 20.45
C GLY A 134 9.42 5.24 19.88
N VAL A 135 10.37 6.00 20.41
CA VAL A 135 10.69 7.35 19.89
C VAL A 135 11.23 7.27 18.47
N ALA A 136 12.15 6.35 18.19
CA ALA A 136 12.70 6.14 16.85
C ALA A 136 11.59 5.81 15.82
N ALA A 137 10.64 4.94 16.19
CA ALA A 137 9.52 4.59 15.33
C ALA A 137 8.62 5.79 15.02
N VAL A 138 8.30 6.63 16.01
CA VAL A 138 7.51 7.85 15.81
C VAL A 138 8.25 8.87 14.96
N VAL A 139 9.54 9.07 15.22
CA VAL A 139 10.37 10.02 14.47
C VAL A 139 10.52 9.58 13.02
N THR A 140 10.84 8.31 12.75
CA THR A 140 10.96 7.79 11.38
C THR A 140 9.64 7.85 10.62
N ALA A 141 8.52 7.50 11.25
CA ALA A 141 7.19 7.62 10.66
C ALA A 141 6.84 9.09 10.36
N GLY A 142 7.14 10.01 11.29
CA GLY A 142 6.95 11.44 11.10
C GLY A 142 7.80 12.01 9.96
N MET A 143 9.06 11.62 9.88
CA MET A 143 9.97 12.02 8.79
C MET A 143 9.43 11.51 7.45
N PHE A 144 9.05 10.22 7.36
CA PHE A 144 8.46 9.66 6.15
C PHE A 144 7.22 10.44 5.72
N PHE A 145 6.31 10.71 6.64
CA PHE A 145 5.07 11.46 6.36
C PHE A 145 5.35 12.87 5.85
N VAL A 146 6.29 13.60 6.47
CA VAL A 146 6.66 14.96 6.05
C VAL A 146 7.32 14.94 4.67
N PHE A 147 8.26 14.01 4.42
CA PHE A 147 8.90 13.85 3.12
C PHE A 147 7.90 13.52 2.02
N GLU A 148 7.00 12.58 2.28
CA GLU A 148 5.95 12.19 1.33
C GLU A 148 5.02 13.36 1.00
N LEU A 149 4.57 14.12 2.01
CA LEU A 149 3.78 15.32 1.80
C LEU A 149 4.51 16.38 0.96
N LEU A 150 5.78 16.63 1.25
CA LEU A 150 6.58 17.59 0.49
C LEU A 150 6.73 17.17 -0.97
N LEU A 151 7.07 15.91 -1.23
CA LEU A 151 7.21 15.37 -2.58
C LEU A 151 5.89 15.40 -3.34
N LEU A 152 4.79 14.98 -2.72
CA LEU A 152 3.46 15.04 -3.34
C LEU A 152 3.06 16.49 -3.64
N CYS A 153 3.36 17.44 -2.76
CA CYS A 153 3.13 18.86 -3.01
C CYS A 153 3.99 19.41 -4.17
N CYS A 154 5.19 18.89 -4.37
CA CYS A 154 6.03 19.28 -5.48
C CYS A 154 5.52 18.75 -6.82
N PHE A 155 5.11 17.48 -6.84
CA PHE A 155 4.77 16.80 -8.10
C PHE A 155 3.29 16.84 -8.47
N ASP A 156 2.36 17.01 -7.49
CA ASP A 156 0.93 16.98 -7.77
C ASP A 156 0.24 18.32 -7.46
N LYS A 157 -0.30 18.94 -8.53
CA LYS A 157 -1.09 20.17 -8.44
C LYS A 157 -2.40 19.96 -7.65
N SER A 158 -2.92 18.75 -7.62
CA SER A 158 -4.16 18.42 -6.89
C SER A 158 -3.94 18.42 -5.39
N MET A 159 -2.80 17.89 -4.94
CA MET A 159 -2.42 17.89 -3.52
C MET A 159 -2.18 19.32 -3.01
N ARG A 160 -1.51 20.15 -3.80
CA ARG A 160 -1.35 21.60 -3.46
C ARG A 160 -2.67 22.30 -3.27
N ARG A 161 -3.64 22.08 -4.16
CA ARG A 161 -5.00 22.66 -4.03
C ARG A 161 -5.76 22.15 -2.84
N PHE A 162 -5.60 20.87 -2.50
CA PHE A 162 -6.20 20.28 -1.31
C PHE A 162 -5.63 20.92 -0.03
N LEU A 163 -4.31 21.01 0.10
CA LEU A 163 -3.64 21.66 1.24
C LEU A 163 -4.02 23.13 1.37
N GLN A 164 -4.10 23.88 0.28
CA GLN A 164 -4.53 25.28 0.32
C GLN A 164 -5.98 25.45 0.79
N ARG A 165 -6.86 24.52 0.44
CA ARG A 165 -8.25 24.51 0.94
C ARG A 165 -8.31 24.14 2.42
N PHE A 166 -7.52 23.16 2.82
CA PHE A 166 -7.45 22.72 4.22
C PHE A 166 -6.93 23.84 5.14
N LEU A 167 -5.85 24.52 4.74
CA LEU A 167 -5.29 25.65 5.48
C LEU A 167 -6.22 26.89 5.53
N LYS A 168 -7.15 27.03 4.58
CA LYS A 168 -8.16 28.10 4.61
C LYS A 168 -9.37 27.81 5.50
N MET A 169 -9.52 26.57 5.97
CA MET A 169 -10.59 26.16 6.86
C MET A 169 -10.26 26.38 8.35
N PHE A 170 -8.97 26.59 8.65
CA PHE A 170 -8.46 26.98 9.95
C PHE A 170 -7.93 28.42 9.93
#